data_256561958795f93af477370daa9b7355
#
_entry.id   256561958795f93af477370daa9b7355
#
_cell.length_a   1.000
_cell.length_b   1.000
_cell.length_c   1.000
_cell.angle_alpha   90.00
_cell.angle_beta   90.00
_cell.angle_gamma   90.00
#
_symmetry.space_group_name_H-M   'P 1'
#
loop_
_entity.id
_entity.type
_entity.pdbx_description
1 polymer ?
#
loop_
_entity_poly.entity_id
_entity_poly.type
_entity_poly.pdbx_seq_one_letter_code
_entity_poly.pdbx_strand_id
1 'polypeptide(L)'
;YNFKKVVIVGAGKNGMELYQVMKDDLSYGFSVKGFFDDNDSLKDVLPNYLGKTSEVEAYVLEHDIDEIYCTLPGTNNGKIVRLLNFAEKKMVRFYIVPEFYRDVKKSMVMEVMESIPLLTVRREPLQSAYNRFLKRTFDIFFSLVILLTIYPILYIVVGIMIKLSSPGPILFKQKRTGLYGHDFECFKFRTMKVNAQADTLQAVKDDPRKTRIGDFLRRTNLDEFPQFVNVLLGDMSVVGPRPHMLKHTEQYSALIDKYMVRHLVKPGVTGWAQVTGYRGETKTLEQMEGRVKRDVWYIENWTFFLDLKIIVVTVLNMFKGEKNAY
;
A
#
# COMPACT_ATOMS: atom_id res chain seq x y z
N TYR A 1 -13.26 -31.13 14.10
CA TYR A 1 -12.56 -29.82 14.09
C TYR A 1 -11.58 -29.84 15.27
N ASN A 2 -10.28 -29.74 14.97
CA ASN A 2 -9.24 -29.73 16.01
C ASN A 2 -9.06 -28.26 16.44
N PHE A 3 -9.83 -27.81 17.42
CA PHE A 3 -9.67 -26.47 18.00
C PHE A 3 -8.40 -26.39 18.83
N LYS A 4 -7.61 -25.34 18.64
CA LYS A 4 -6.44 -25.07 19.49
C LYS A 4 -6.90 -24.65 20.88
N LYS A 5 -6.38 -25.32 21.89
CA LYS A 5 -6.63 -24.98 23.29
C LYS A 5 -5.82 -23.77 23.70
N VAL A 6 -6.48 -22.73 24.18
CA VAL A 6 -5.88 -21.42 24.46
C VAL A 6 -6.15 -20.99 25.89
N VAL A 7 -5.18 -20.37 26.52
CA VAL A 7 -5.35 -19.65 27.78
C VAL A 7 -4.95 -18.19 27.63
N ILE A 8 -5.62 -17.30 28.37
CA ILE A 8 -5.35 -15.86 28.39
C ILE A 8 -4.76 -15.50 29.75
N VAL A 9 -3.60 -14.87 29.77
CA VAL A 9 -2.92 -14.39 30.97
C VAL A 9 -3.04 -12.88 31.04
N GLY A 10 -3.78 -12.42 32.06
CA GLY A 10 -4.23 -11.04 32.20
C GLY A 10 -5.69 -10.88 31.78
N ALA A 11 -6.56 -10.54 32.73
CA ALA A 11 -8.00 -10.38 32.53
C ALA A 11 -8.43 -8.91 32.53
N GLY A 12 -7.50 -8.00 32.27
CA GLY A 12 -7.80 -6.60 32.02
C GLY A 12 -8.65 -6.40 30.77
N LYS A 13 -8.94 -5.15 30.44
CA LYS A 13 -9.77 -4.80 29.28
C LYS A 13 -9.32 -5.50 27.97
N ASN A 14 -8.00 -5.60 27.73
CA ASN A 14 -7.45 -6.24 26.53
C ASN A 14 -7.68 -7.76 26.50
N GLY A 15 -7.55 -8.41 27.66
CA GLY A 15 -7.83 -9.84 27.77
C GLY A 15 -9.29 -10.18 27.51
N MET A 16 -10.20 -9.37 28.05
CA MET A 16 -11.64 -9.54 27.84
C MET A 16 -12.04 -9.31 26.38
N GLU A 17 -11.48 -8.30 25.73
CA GLU A 17 -11.76 -8.02 24.32
C GLU A 17 -11.23 -9.14 23.41
N LEU A 18 -10.00 -9.63 23.69
CA LEU A 18 -9.43 -10.77 22.98
C LEU A 18 -10.31 -12.02 23.12
N TYR A 19 -10.77 -12.30 24.35
CA TYR A 19 -11.68 -13.41 24.62
C TYR A 19 -12.96 -13.31 23.81
N GLN A 20 -13.57 -12.10 23.76
CA GLN A 20 -14.79 -11.88 23.00
C GLN A 20 -14.59 -12.13 21.50
N VAL A 21 -13.50 -11.60 20.93
CA VAL A 21 -13.15 -11.83 19.52
C VAL A 21 -12.96 -13.32 19.20
N MET A 22 -12.27 -14.07 20.09
CA MET A 22 -12.03 -15.50 19.90
C MET A 22 -13.28 -16.35 20.09
N LYS A 23 -14.24 -15.88 20.89
CA LYS A 23 -15.52 -16.56 21.15
C LYS A 23 -16.55 -16.32 20.08
N ASP A 24 -16.63 -15.08 19.56
CA ASP A 24 -17.65 -14.66 18.61
C ASP A 24 -17.43 -15.24 17.22
N ASP A 25 -16.18 -15.54 16.85
CA ASP A 25 -15.84 -16.09 15.54
C ASP A 25 -15.14 -17.46 15.67
N LEU A 26 -15.93 -18.50 15.60
CA LEU A 26 -15.45 -19.89 15.63
C LEU A 26 -14.57 -20.26 14.43
N SER A 27 -14.52 -19.44 13.38
CA SER A 27 -13.67 -19.69 12.21
C SER A 27 -12.18 -19.58 12.54
N TYR A 28 -11.80 -18.88 13.60
CA TYR A 28 -10.43 -18.83 14.11
C TYR A 28 -9.95 -20.18 14.67
N GLY A 29 -10.84 -21.11 14.99
CA GLY A 29 -10.49 -22.44 15.45
C GLY A 29 -9.90 -22.48 16.86
N PHE A 30 -10.27 -21.55 17.75
CA PHE A 30 -9.81 -21.50 19.14
C PHE A 30 -10.83 -22.06 20.13
N SER A 31 -10.32 -22.76 21.14
CA SER A 31 -11.06 -23.19 22.34
C SER A 31 -10.43 -22.52 23.56
N VAL A 32 -10.92 -21.34 23.93
CA VAL A 32 -10.42 -20.60 25.09
C VAL A 32 -10.84 -21.31 26.36
N LYS A 33 -9.86 -21.79 27.15
CA LYS A 33 -10.10 -22.51 28.41
C LYS A 33 -10.44 -21.57 29.54
N GLY A 34 -9.82 -20.39 29.58
CA GLY A 34 -10.10 -19.37 30.60
C GLY A 34 -8.95 -18.40 30.80
N PHE A 35 -9.01 -17.73 31.94
CA PHE A 35 -8.11 -16.65 32.30
C PHE A 35 -7.27 -16.97 33.53
N PHE A 36 -6.04 -16.47 33.52
CA PHE A 36 -5.16 -16.35 34.67
C PHE A 36 -4.95 -14.88 35.02
N ASP A 37 -5.22 -14.49 36.25
CA ASP A 37 -4.99 -13.12 36.72
C ASP A 37 -4.68 -13.12 38.22
N ASP A 38 -3.79 -12.23 38.68
CA ASP A 38 -3.43 -12.11 40.09
C ASP A 38 -4.39 -11.23 40.88
N ASN A 39 -5.34 -10.59 40.21
CA ASN A 39 -6.37 -9.77 40.85
C ASN A 39 -7.54 -10.65 41.33
N ASP A 40 -7.55 -10.94 42.62
CA ASP A 40 -8.57 -11.79 43.25
C ASP A 40 -10.02 -11.25 43.10
N SER A 41 -10.21 -9.95 42.88
CA SER A 41 -11.56 -9.35 42.66
C SER A 41 -12.21 -9.77 41.33
N LEU A 42 -11.42 -10.32 40.42
CA LEU A 42 -11.91 -10.78 39.11
C LEU A 42 -12.43 -12.22 39.13
N LYS A 43 -12.19 -12.94 40.20
CA LYS A 43 -12.49 -14.38 40.32
C LYS A 43 -13.97 -14.70 40.08
N ASP A 44 -14.87 -13.87 40.59
CA ASP A 44 -16.31 -14.10 40.50
C ASP A 44 -16.94 -13.40 39.25
N VAL A 45 -16.17 -12.56 38.55
CA VAL A 45 -16.63 -11.77 37.41
C VAL A 45 -16.23 -12.40 36.07
N LEU A 46 -15.12 -13.15 36.05
CA LEU A 46 -14.57 -13.70 34.83
C LEU A 46 -15.27 -14.99 34.39
N PRO A 47 -15.59 -15.12 33.11
CA PRO A 47 -15.96 -16.43 32.58
C PRO A 47 -14.71 -17.33 32.60
N ASN A 48 -14.78 -18.43 33.37
CA ASN A 48 -13.71 -19.40 33.47
C ASN A 48 -12.37 -18.85 34.03
N TYR A 49 -12.39 -18.30 35.25
CA TYR A 49 -11.18 -18.01 35.99
C TYR A 49 -10.47 -19.31 36.35
N LEU A 50 -9.20 -19.47 35.92
CA LEU A 50 -8.41 -20.70 36.09
C LEU A 50 -7.43 -20.64 37.26
N GLY A 51 -7.04 -19.44 37.69
CA GLY A 51 -6.07 -19.26 38.78
C GLY A 51 -5.18 -18.04 38.64
N LYS A 52 -4.13 -17.99 39.45
CA LYS A 52 -3.13 -16.91 39.42
C LYS A 52 -2.09 -17.14 38.33
N THR A 53 -1.39 -16.07 37.93
CA THR A 53 -0.32 -16.15 36.91
C THR A 53 0.80 -17.13 37.27
N SER A 54 1.00 -17.45 38.57
CA SER A 54 1.94 -18.47 39.06
C SER A 54 1.53 -19.91 38.70
N GLU A 55 0.26 -20.16 38.45
CA GLU A 55 -0.32 -21.48 38.18
C GLU A 55 -0.38 -21.84 36.69
N VAL A 56 -0.10 -20.87 35.80
CA VAL A 56 -0.15 -21.03 34.34
C VAL A 56 0.68 -22.22 33.86
N GLU A 57 1.91 -22.34 34.33
CA GLU A 57 2.85 -23.37 33.88
C GLU A 57 2.35 -24.79 34.16
N ALA A 58 1.83 -25.01 35.37
CA ALA A 58 1.27 -26.30 35.77
C ALA A 58 0.03 -26.65 34.97
N TYR A 59 -0.89 -25.69 34.83
CA TYR A 59 -2.13 -25.87 34.07
C TYR A 59 -1.90 -26.17 32.58
N VAL A 60 -0.93 -25.47 31.98
CA VAL A 60 -0.58 -25.65 30.56
C VAL A 60 -0.10 -27.09 30.29
N LEU A 61 0.69 -27.64 31.20
CA LEU A 61 1.19 -29.03 31.09
C LEU A 61 0.12 -30.08 31.36
N GLU A 62 -0.78 -29.81 32.29
CA GLU A 62 -1.82 -30.77 32.68
C GLU A 62 -2.94 -30.88 31.65
N HIS A 63 -3.23 -29.77 30.93
CA HIS A 63 -4.37 -29.70 30.03
C HIS A 63 -4.00 -29.67 28.52
N ASP A 64 -2.71 -29.87 28.22
CA ASP A 64 -2.18 -29.83 26.84
C ASP A 64 -2.61 -28.54 26.09
N ILE A 65 -2.23 -27.40 26.62
CA ILE A 65 -2.53 -26.09 26.03
C ILE A 65 -1.61 -25.80 24.84
N ASP A 66 -2.17 -25.42 23.71
CA ASP A 66 -1.44 -25.16 22.48
C ASP A 66 -0.84 -23.74 22.44
N GLU A 67 -1.58 -22.76 22.98
CA GLU A 67 -1.21 -21.35 22.85
C GLU A 67 -1.52 -20.55 24.12
N ILE A 68 -0.61 -19.63 24.50
CA ILE A 68 -0.74 -18.68 25.62
C ILE A 68 -0.81 -17.26 25.03
N TYR A 69 -1.84 -16.52 25.40
CA TYR A 69 -2.00 -15.11 25.06
C TYR A 69 -1.81 -14.25 26.30
N CYS A 70 -0.73 -13.47 26.32
CA CYS A 70 -0.37 -12.64 27.45
C CYS A 70 -0.79 -11.19 27.20
N THR A 71 -1.72 -10.68 28.02
CA THR A 71 -2.23 -9.31 27.99
C THR A 71 -1.80 -8.53 29.23
N LEU A 72 -0.82 -9.02 29.98
CA LEU A 72 -0.27 -8.33 31.14
C LEU A 72 0.41 -7.02 30.71
N PRO A 73 0.28 -5.96 31.54
CA PRO A 73 0.98 -4.69 31.29
C PRO A 73 2.49 -4.86 31.33
N GLY A 74 3.22 -4.02 30.58
CA GLY A 74 4.68 -4.06 30.49
C GLY A 74 5.40 -3.88 31.83
N THR A 75 4.73 -3.35 32.86
CA THR A 75 5.23 -3.30 34.24
C THR A 75 5.49 -4.70 34.86
N ASN A 76 4.87 -5.72 34.29
CA ASN A 76 5.02 -7.13 34.73
C ASN A 76 6.10 -7.90 33.95
N ASN A 77 7.14 -7.24 33.45
CA ASN A 77 8.18 -7.83 32.60
C ASN A 77 8.75 -9.17 33.15
N GLY A 78 9.01 -9.28 34.43
CA GLY A 78 9.54 -10.53 35.03
C GLY A 78 8.61 -11.73 34.84
N LYS A 79 7.29 -11.53 34.94
CA LYS A 79 6.29 -12.58 34.72
C LYS A 79 6.19 -12.95 33.24
N ILE A 80 6.20 -11.95 32.39
CA ILE A 80 6.12 -12.13 30.92
C ILE A 80 7.32 -12.93 30.43
N VAL A 81 8.54 -12.55 30.82
CA VAL A 81 9.79 -13.25 30.44
C VAL A 81 9.81 -14.69 30.99
N ARG A 82 9.33 -14.90 32.20
CA ARG A 82 9.25 -16.26 32.77
C ARG A 82 8.32 -17.16 31.94
N LEU A 83 7.12 -16.66 31.63
CA LEU A 83 6.13 -17.41 30.85
C LEU A 83 6.60 -17.65 29.42
N LEU A 84 7.27 -16.68 28.81
CA LEU A 84 7.87 -16.81 27.46
C LEU A 84 8.92 -17.94 27.48
N ASN A 85 9.88 -17.90 28.40
CA ASN A 85 10.91 -18.93 28.50
C ASN A 85 10.34 -20.34 28.77
N PHE A 86 9.27 -20.42 29.57
CA PHE A 86 8.54 -21.66 29.80
C PHE A 86 7.90 -22.16 28.50
N ALA A 87 7.19 -21.31 27.82
CA ALA A 87 6.48 -21.64 26.57
C ALA A 87 7.47 -22.14 25.50
N GLU A 88 8.61 -21.47 25.31
CA GLU A 88 9.67 -21.91 24.38
C GLU A 88 10.23 -23.32 24.76
N LYS A 89 10.53 -23.55 26.04
CA LYS A 89 11.01 -24.86 26.52
C LYS A 89 10.01 -25.99 26.30
N LYS A 90 8.71 -25.68 26.31
CA LYS A 90 7.63 -26.67 26.18
C LYS A 90 6.99 -26.69 24.80
N MET A 91 7.52 -25.92 23.83
CA MET A 91 6.99 -25.81 22.47
C MET A 91 5.54 -25.31 22.41
N VAL A 92 5.12 -24.54 23.42
CA VAL A 92 3.82 -23.85 23.45
C VAL A 92 3.98 -22.48 22.79
N ARG A 93 3.05 -22.09 21.94
CA ARG A 93 3.10 -20.77 21.30
C ARG A 93 2.75 -19.68 22.29
N PHE A 94 3.54 -18.61 22.30
CA PHE A 94 3.35 -17.49 23.20
C PHE A 94 3.15 -16.20 22.42
N TYR A 95 2.05 -15.49 22.70
CA TYR A 95 1.70 -14.24 22.05
C TYR A 95 1.58 -13.13 23.10
N ILE A 96 2.15 -11.97 22.82
CA ILE A 96 2.00 -10.76 23.64
C ILE A 96 1.01 -9.83 22.96
N VAL A 97 -0.01 -9.41 23.72
CA VAL A 97 -1.00 -8.41 23.27
C VAL A 97 -0.67 -7.07 23.92
N PRO A 98 -0.18 -6.07 23.15
CA PRO A 98 0.24 -4.78 23.71
C PRO A 98 -0.94 -3.95 24.21
N GLU A 99 -0.74 -3.18 25.29
CA GLU A 99 -1.80 -2.32 25.88
C GLU A 99 -2.31 -1.23 24.92
N PHE A 100 -1.43 -0.68 24.12
CA PHE A 100 -1.71 0.49 23.28
C PHE A 100 -2.46 0.18 21.96
N TYR A 101 -2.75 -1.09 21.65
CA TYR A 101 -3.44 -1.41 20.39
C TYR A 101 -4.84 -0.79 20.29
N ARG A 102 -5.46 -0.45 21.42
CA ARG A 102 -6.79 0.16 21.49
C ARG A 102 -6.83 1.60 21.03
N ASP A 103 -5.79 2.37 21.34
CA ASP A 103 -5.71 3.79 21.03
C ASP A 103 -5.37 4.01 19.55
N VAL A 104 -4.83 2.98 18.89
CA VAL A 104 -4.48 3.00 17.49
C VAL A 104 -5.44 2.09 16.71
N LYS A 105 -6.57 2.62 16.26
CA LYS A 105 -7.56 1.92 15.42
C LYS A 105 -7.03 1.51 14.04
N LYS A 106 -5.77 1.13 13.92
CA LYS A 106 -5.09 0.72 12.69
C LYS A 106 -4.34 -0.58 12.92
N SER A 107 -4.31 -1.46 11.93
CA SER A 107 -3.42 -2.62 11.97
C SER A 107 -1.97 -2.15 12.08
N MET A 108 -1.23 -2.72 13.00
CA MET A 108 0.19 -2.44 13.20
C MET A 108 1.02 -3.59 12.66
N VAL A 109 2.17 -3.25 12.13
CA VAL A 109 3.19 -4.21 11.71
C VAL A 109 4.38 -4.07 12.65
N MET A 110 4.86 -5.19 13.18
CA MET A 110 6.09 -5.22 13.96
C MET A 110 7.28 -5.36 13.02
N GLU A 111 8.21 -4.46 13.14
CA GLU A 111 9.54 -4.52 12.53
C GLU A 111 10.59 -4.62 13.63
N VAL A 112 11.77 -5.12 13.34
CA VAL A 112 12.85 -5.25 14.32
C VAL A 112 14.06 -4.47 13.79
N MET A 113 14.53 -3.53 14.60
CA MET A 113 15.79 -2.83 14.38
C MET A 113 16.82 -3.40 15.33
N GLU A 114 17.71 -4.26 14.84
CA GLU A 114 18.61 -5.09 15.65
C GLU A 114 17.83 -5.96 16.64
N SER A 115 17.77 -5.58 17.92
CA SER A 115 17.01 -6.24 18.98
C SER A 115 15.78 -5.45 19.46
N ILE A 116 15.53 -4.27 18.88
CA ILE A 116 14.45 -3.37 19.32
C ILE A 116 13.22 -3.58 18.43
N PRO A 117 12.08 -4.04 18.98
CA PRO A 117 10.85 -4.14 18.24
C PRO A 117 10.28 -2.74 17.97
N LEU A 118 10.01 -2.45 16.71
CA LEU A 118 9.35 -1.22 16.26
C LEU A 118 7.95 -1.56 15.76
N LEU A 119 6.98 -0.75 16.16
CA LEU A 119 5.61 -0.87 15.66
C LEU A 119 5.33 0.24 14.65
N THR A 120 5.01 -0.16 13.44
CA THR A 120 4.64 0.76 12.37
C THR A 120 3.19 0.51 11.94
N VAL A 121 2.52 1.56 11.49
CA VAL A 121 1.13 1.48 11.01
C VAL A 121 1.03 0.95 9.58
N ARG A 122 2.18 0.66 8.94
CA ARG A 122 2.21 0.23 7.54
C ARG A 122 3.49 -0.53 7.22
N ARG A 123 3.35 -1.59 6.45
CA ARG A 123 4.50 -2.24 5.82
C ARG A 123 4.84 -1.47 4.53
N GLU A 124 6.11 -1.13 4.38
CA GLU A 124 6.60 -0.44 3.19
C GLU A 124 7.84 -1.17 2.63
N PRO A 125 7.65 -2.22 1.80
CA PRO A 125 8.76 -3.01 1.28
C PRO A 125 9.83 -2.18 0.57
N LEU A 126 9.44 -1.04 -0.05
CA LEU A 126 10.36 -0.12 -0.71
C LEU A 126 11.19 0.76 0.24
N GLN A 127 11.01 0.69 1.55
CA GLN A 127 11.96 1.27 2.51
C GLN A 127 13.28 0.49 2.56
N SER A 128 13.26 -0.82 2.24
CA SER A 128 14.46 -1.62 2.12
C SER A 128 15.38 -1.09 1.00
N ALA A 129 16.66 -0.88 1.32
CA ALA A 129 17.67 -0.44 0.34
C ALA A 129 17.80 -1.44 -0.82
N TYR A 130 17.76 -2.74 -0.53
CA TYR A 130 17.80 -3.82 -1.52
C TYR A 130 16.63 -3.71 -2.52
N ASN A 131 15.42 -3.57 -2.03
CA ASN A 131 14.22 -3.46 -2.87
C ASN A 131 14.25 -2.19 -3.73
N ARG A 132 14.69 -1.05 -3.16
CA ARG A 132 14.88 0.18 -3.93
C ARG A 132 15.92 0.04 -5.02
N PHE A 133 17.04 -0.62 -4.72
CA PHE A 133 18.08 -0.88 -5.70
C PHE A 133 17.59 -1.78 -6.83
N LEU A 134 16.95 -2.90 -6.50
CA LEU A 134 16.37 -3.84 -7.47
C LEU A 134 15.36 -3.12 -8.39
N LYS A 135 14.44 -2.38 -7.80
CA LYS A 135 13.45 -1.61 -8.55
C LYS A 135 14.10 -0.57 -9.46
N ARG A 136 15.06 0.20 -8.95
CA ARG A 136 15.75 1.23 -9.73
C ARG A 136 16.55 0.67 -10.90
N THR A 137 17.25 -0.44 -10.69
CA THR A 137 17.98 -1.13 -11.76
C THR A 137 17.04 -1.59 -12.86
N PHE A 138 15.90 -2.18 -12.48
CA PHE A 138 14.87 -2.57 -13.43
C PHE A 138 14.29 -1.35 -14.18
N ASP A 139 13.96 -0.27 -13.49
CA ASP A 139 13.43 0.98 -14.07
C ASP A 139 14.39 1.55 -15.13
N ILE A 140 15.68 1.61 -14.81
CA ILE A 140 16.73 2.09 -15.74
C ILE A 140 16.82 1.19 -16.96
N PHE A 141 16.97 -0.13 -16.75
CA PHE A 141 17.10 -1.08 -17.84
C PHE A 141 15.89 -1.06 -18.78
N PHE A 142 14.69 -1.14 -18.22
CA PHE A 142 13.44 -1.14 -18.99
C PHE A 142 13.27 0.16 -19.78
N SER A 143 13.54 1.30 -19.14
CA SER A 143 13.45 2.60 -19.79
C SER A 143 14.47 2.78 -20.90
N LEU A 144 15.72 2.32 -20.71
CA LEU A 144 16.75 2.34 -21.77
C LEU A 144 16.32 1.50 -22.98
N VAL A 145 15.79 0.31 -22.77
CA VAL A 145 15.30 -0.53 -23.86
C VAL A 145 14.22 0.21 -24.66
N ILE A 146 13.22 0.80 -23.97
CA ILE A 146 12.15 1.56 -24.66
C ILE A 146 12.70 2.80 -25.40
N LEU A 147 13.56 3.57 -24.74
CA LEU A 147 14.11 4.81 -25.28
C LEU A 147 15.06 4.59 -26.46
N LEU A 148 15.76 3.46 -26.52
CA LEU A 148 16.68 3.15 -27.61
C LEU A 148 16.01 2.42 -28.79
N THR A 149 14.92 1.69 -28.55
CA THR A 149 14.24 0.89 -29.60
C THR A 149 12.98 1.57 -30.15
N ILE A 150 11.97 1.75 -29.31
CA ILE A 150 10.62 2.19 -29.73
C ILE A 150 10.52 3.72 -29.82
N TYR A 151 11.08 4.41 -28.83
CA TYR A 151 10.88 5.85 -28.68
C TYR A 151 11.43 6.69 -29.84
N PRO A 152 12.59 6.43 -30.47
CA PRO A 152 13.08 7.24 -31.57
C PRO A 152 12.15 7.20 -32.78
N ILE A 153 11.64 6.03 -33.13
CA ILE A 153 10.68 5.83 -34.22
C ILE A 153 9.38 6.57 -33.88
N LEU A 154 8.88 6.35 -32.67
CA LEU A 154 7.66 6.99 -32.17
C LEU A 154 7.79 8.53 -32.16
N TYR A 155 8.94 9.05 -31.70
CA TYR A 155 9.19 10.49 -31.62
C TYR A 155 9.15 11.15 -32.99
N ILE A 156 9.75 10.52 -34.01
CA ILE A 156 9.74 11.04 -35.38
C ILE A 156 8.32 10.99 -35.96
N VAL A 157 7.68 9.82 -35.92
CA VAL A 157 6.33 9.64 -36.51
C VAL A 157 5.30 10.53 -35.83
N VAL A 158 5.19 10.43 -34.50
CA VAL A 158 4.23 11.21 -33.71
C VAL A 158 4.57 12.71 -33.77
N GLY A 159 5.86 13.05 -33.76
CA GLY A 159 6.32 14.43 -33.87
C GLY A 159 5.87 15.10 -35.15
N ILE A 160 6.00 14.44 -36.31
CA ILE A 160 5.49 14.91 -37.59
C ILE A 160 3.97 15.07 -37.53
N MET A 161 3.24 14.06 -37.05
CA MET A 161 1.77 14.10 -36.95
C MET A 161 1.29 15.26 -36.04
N ILE A 162 1.96 15.51 -34.91
CA ILE A 162 1.64 16.64 -34.02
C ILE A 162 1.88 18.00 -34.73
N LYS A 163 3.01 18.13 -35.40
CA LYS A 163 3.37 19.37 -36.11
C LYS A 163 2.41 19.70 -37.26
N LEU A 164 1.95 18.68 -37.97
CA LEU A 164 0.94 18.82 -39.04
C LEU A 164 -0.47 19.13 -38.46
N SER A 165 -0.75 18.67 -37.25
CA SER A 165 -2.06 18.85 -36.58
C SER A 165 -2.26 20.26 -36.00
N SER A 166 -1.21 20.86 -35.41
CA SER A 166 -1.29 22.20 -34.82
C SER A 166 0.11 22.80 -34.57
N PRO A 167 0.26 24.14 -34.62
CA PRO A 167 1.52 24.82 -34.34
C PRO A 167 1.91 24.65 -32.86
N GLY A 168 3.22 24.59 -32.58
CA GLY A 168 3.77 24.52 -31.23
C GLY A 168 4.75 23.36 -31.00
N PRO A 169 5.21 23.10 -29.77
CA PRO A 169 6.18 22.06 -29.40
C PRO A 169 5.61 20.64 -29.57
N ILE A 170 6.46 19.65 -29.84
CA ILE A 170 6.08 18.23 -29.91
C ILE A 170 5.77 17.69 -28.50
N LEU A 171 6.61 18.03 -27.55
CA LEU A 171 6.46 17.62 -26.15
C LEU A 171 5.68 18.67 -25.36
N PHE A 172 4.84 18.19 -24.49
CA PHE A 172 4.16 18.92 -23.45
C PHE A 172 4.79 18.60 -22.10
N LYS A 173 5.05 19.62 -21.31
CA LYS A 173 5.60 19.50 -19.96
C LYS A 173 4.60 20.05 -18.99
N GLN A 174 4.41 19.35 -17.87
CA GLN A 174 3.53 19.79 -16.80
C GLN A 174 4.07 19.40 -15.44
N LYS A 175 4.04 20.33 -14.49
CA LYS A 175 4.43 20.06 -13.11
C LYS A 175 3.47 19.07 -12.46
N ARG A 176 4.03 18.07 -11.81
CA ARG A 176 3.33 17.01 -11.06
C ARG A 176 3.97 16.80 -9.72
N THR A 177 3.19 16.38 -8.75
CA THR A 177 3.71 15.98 -7.44
C THR A 177 4.33 14.59 -7.53
N GLY A 178 5.60 14.49 -7.13
CA GLY A 178 6.40 13.27 -7.14
C GLY A 178 6.72 12.72 -5.75
N LEU A 179 7.88 12.06 -5.63
CA LEU A 179 8.36 11.43 -4.40
C LEU A 179 8.48 12.47 -3.27
N TYR A 180 7.97 12.12 -2.08
CA TYR A 180 7.96 12.97 -0.87
C TYR A 180 7.33 14.35 -1.06
N GLY A 181 6.45 14.48 -2.05
CA GLY A 181 5.80 15.77 -2.34
C GLY A 181 6.64 16.74 -3.18
N HIS A 182 7.84 16.35 -3.64
CA HIS A 182 8.64 17.18 -4.53
C HIS A 182 8.06 17.24 -5.93
N ASP A 183 7.96 18.43 -6.48
CA ASP A 183 7.44 18.64 -7.83
C ASP A 183 8.48 18.30 -8.88
N PHE A 184 8.00 17.74 -10.01
CA PHE A 184 8.82 17.48 -11.18
C PHE A 184 8.07 17.80 -12.48
N GLU A 185 8.80 17.99 -13.59
CA GLU A 185 8.23 18.18 -14.92
C GLU A 185 7.94 16.84 -15.58
N CYS A 186 6.67 16.48 -15.70
CA CYS A 186 6.22 15.27 -16.39
C CYS A 186 6.15 15.51 -17.91
N PHE A 187 6.83 14.68 -18.70
CA PHE A 187 6.88 14.77 -20.14
C PHE A 187 5.79 13.94 -20.80
N LYS A 188 5.13 14.52 -21.82
CA LYS A 188 4.15 13.83 -22.66
C LYS A 188 4.24 14.30 -24.09
N PHE A 189 3.75 13.54 -25.04
CA PHE A 189 3.44 14.11 -26.36
C PHE A 189 2.26 15.05 -26.26
N ARG A 190 2.31 16.16 -26.98
CA ARG A 190 1.24 17.14 -27.00
C ARG A 190 0.01 16.57 -27.70
N THR A 191 -1.11 16.51 -27.00
CA THR A 191 -2.40 15.99 -27.47
C THR A 191 -3.46 17.08 -27.67
N MET A 192 -3.14 18.32 -27.26
CA MET A 192 -4.04 19.46 -27.30
C MET A 192 -3.37 20.64 -28.02
N LYS A 193 -4.20 21.56 -28.51
CA LYS A 193 -3.71 22.87 -28.97
C LYS A 193 -3.07 23.60 -27.78
N VAL A 194 -2.06 24.43 -28.08
CA VAL A 194 -1.42 25.26 -27.03
C VAL A 194 -2.48 26.18 -26.43
N ASN A 195 -2.62 26.14 -25.11
CA ASN A 195 -3.60 26.96 -24.37
C ASN A 195 -3.06 27.32 -22.98
N ALA A 196 -3.51 28.42 -22.42
CA ALA A 196 -3.10 28.93 -21.11
C ALA A 196 -3.70 28.15 -19.93
N GLN A 197 -4.68 27.27 -20.17
CA GLN A 197 -5.40 26.54 -19.13
C GLN A 197 -4.84 25.12 -18.89
N ALA A 198 -3.70 24.78 -19.51
CA ALA A 198 -3.13 23.44 -19.46
C ALA A 198 -2.79 22.97 -18.05
N ASP A 199 -2.39 23.88 -17.14
CA ASP A 199 -2.00 23.58 -15.78
C ASP A 199 -3.15 23.68 -14.75
N THR A 200 -4.29 24.23 -15.15
CA THR A 200 -5.42 24.51 -14.25
C THR A 200 -6.64 23.62 -14.50
N LEU A 201 -6.89 23.23 -15.75
CA LEU A 201 -8.07 22.45 -16.12
C LEU A 201 -7.70 21.03 -16.55
N GLN A 202 -8.27 20.05 -15.85
CA GLN A 202 -8.16 18.64 -16.21
C GLN A 202 -8.83 18.42 -17.59
N ALA A 203 -8.25 17.54 -18.41
CA ALA A 203 -8.84 17.11 -19.65
C ALA A 203 -10.10 16.27 -19.40
N VAL A 204 -11.18 16.59 -20.10
CA VAL A 204 -12.45 15.84 -20.06
C VAL A 204 -12.63 14.99 -21.31
N LYS A 205 -13.67 14.13 -21.32
CA LYS A 205 -13.88 13.16 -22.39
C LYS A 205 -13.96 13.82 -23.79
N ASP A 206 -14.81 14.80 -24.00
CA ASP A 206 -14.99 15.47 -25.28
C ASP A 206 -14.43 16.91 -25.27
N ASP A 207 -13.19 17.05 -24.75
CA ASP A 207 -12.52 18.34 -24.60
C ASP A 207 -12.22 18.99 -25.93
N PRO A 208 -12.74 20.20 -26.21
CA PRO A 208 -12.58 20.91 -27.52
C PRO A 208 -11.13 21.29 -27.78
N ARG A 209 -10.26 21.27 -26.80
CA ARG A 209 -8.82 21.55 -26.94
C ARG A 209 -8.06 20.39 -27.59
N LYS A 210 -8.63 19.16 -27.60
CA LYS A 210 -7.98 17.99 -28.19
C LYS A 210 -7.87 18.11 -29.70
N THR A 211 -6.74 17.65 -30.25
CA THR A 211 -6.58 17.43 -31.67
C THR A 211 -7.01 16.00 -32.03
N ARG A 212 -7.36 15.74 -33.31
CA ARG A 212 -7.70 14.36 -33.76
C ARG A 212 -6.55 13.36 -33.48
N ILE A 213 -5.31 13.79 -33.71
CA ILE A 213 -4.12 12.99 -33.41
C ILE A 213 -3.97 12.82 -31.89
N GLY A 214 -4.22 13.90 -31.14
CA GLY A 214 -4.18 13.83 -29.68
C GLY A 214 -5.19 12.83 -29.08
N ASP A 215 -6.37 12.74 -29.66
CA ASP A 215 -7.37 11.75 -29.23
C ASP A 215 -6.89 10.30 -29.51
N PHE A 216 -6.32 10.05 -30.68
CA PHE A 216 -5.69 8.76 -30.99
C PHE A 216 -4.56 8.41 -30.02
N LEU A 217 -3.62 9.35 -29.75
CA LEU A 217 -2.50 9.14 -28.86
C LEU A 217 -2.96 8.80 -27.43
N ARG A 218 -4.00 9.46 -26.94
CA ARG A 218 -4.57 9.20 -25.61
C ARG A 218 -5.24 7.84 -25.50
N ARG A 219 -6.02 7.44 -26.52
CA ARG A 219 -6.67 6.11 -26.55
C ARG A 219 -5.65 4.98 -26.58
N THR A 220 -4.52 5.19 -27.24
CA THR A 220 -3.44 4.20 -27.36
C THR A 220 -2.36 4.33 -26.27
N ASN A 221 -2.43 5.37 -25.40
CA ASN A 221 -1.43 5.72 -24.39
C ASN A 221 -0.04 6.05 -24.94
N LEU A 222 0.07 6.28 -26.23
CA LEU A 222 1.33 6.65 -26.87
C LEU A 222 1.80 8.04 -26.41
N ASP A 223 0.89 8.90 -25.94
CA ASP A 223 1.22 10.22 -25.39
C ASP A 223 2.09 10.15 -24.13
N GLU A 224 2.10 9.02 -23.40
CA GLU A 224 2.85 8.85 -22.15
C GLU A 224 4.27 8.30 -22.33
N PHE A 225 4.67 7.90 -23.56
CA PHE A 225 6.03 7.36 -23.81
C PHE A 225 7.17 8.30 -23.41
N PRO A 226 7.08 9.64 -23.59
CA PRO A 226 8.13 10.53 -23.11
C PRO A 226 8.39 10.45 -21.59
N GLN A 227 7.47 9.91 -20.78
CA GLN A 227 7.69 9.70 -19.35
C GLN A 227 8.82 8.71 -19.04
N PHE A 228 9.20 7.84 -19.98
CA PHE A 228 10.40 6.99 -19.79
C PHE A 228 11.67 7.82 -19.65
N VAL A 229 11.73 9.04 -20.18
CA VAL A 229 12.81 10.00 -19.89
C VAL A 229 12.77 10.40 -18.40
N ASN A 230 11.58 10.70 -17.85
CA ASN A 230 11.45 11.00 -16.41
C ASN A 230 11.85 9.79 -15.53
N VAL A 231 11.55 8.56 -15.99
CA VAL A 231 12.01 7.36 -15.28
C VAL A 231 13.54 7.28 -15.27
N LEU A 232 14.18 7.52 -16.41
CA LEU A 232 15.65 7.50 -16.51
C LEU A 232 16.29 8.60 -15.66
N LEU A 233 15.75 9.82 -15.66
CA LEU A 233 16.19 10.94 -14.82
C LEU A 233 15.99 10.66 -13.32
N GLY A 234 15.05 9.81 -12.96
CA GLY A 234 14.81 9.41 -11.57
C GLY A 234 13.60 10.07 -10.91
N ASP A 235 12.85 10.88 -11.63
CA ASP A 235 11.62 11.51 -11.13
C ASP A 235 10.46 10.51 -11.01
N MET A 236 10.45 9.51 -11.90
CA MET A 236 9.41 8.49 -12.01
C MET A 236 9.99 7.07 -11.93
N SER A 237 9.11 6.11 -11.86
CA SER A 237 9.32 4.67 -11.99
C SER A 237 8.46 4.14 -13.15
N VAL A 238 8.80 2.97 -13.70
CA VAL A 238 7.93 2.29 -14.68
C VAL A 238 6.57 1.98 -14.06
N VAL A 239 6.57 1.46 -12.83
CA VAL A 239 5.36 1.10 -12.07
C VAL A 239 5.29 1.90 -10.78
N GLY A 240 4.15 2.53 -10.53
CA GLY A 240 3.89 3.31 -9.31
C GLY A 240 2.53 4.02 -9.35
N PRO A 241 2.18 4.77 -8.32
CA PRO A 241 1.00 5.63 -8.33
C PRO A 241 1.03 6.64 -9.47
N ARG A 242 -0.10 6.86 -10.14
CA ARG A 242 -0.17 7.84 -11.25
C ARG A 242 0.10 9.26 -10.73
N PRO A 243 1.01 10.06 -11.35
CA PRO A 243 1.29 11.42 -10.91
C PRO A 243 0.10 12.35 -11.14
N HIS A 244 -0.30 13.09 -10.12
CA HIS A 244 -1.39 14.05 -10.18
C HIS A 244 -0.89 15.48 -10.40
N MET A 245 -1.77 16.35 -10.95
CA MET A 245 -1.54 17.79 -11.04
C MET A 245 -1.42 18.37 -9.62
N LEU A 246 -0.62 19.44 -9.46
CA LEU A 246 -0.43 20.10 -8.15
C LEU A 246 -1.76 20.51 -7.53
N LYS A 247 -2.65 21.09 -8.33
CA LYS A 247 -3.99 21.48 -7.88
C LYS A 247 -4.81 20.30 -7.33
N HIS A 248 -4.69 19.10 -7.93
CA HIS A 248 -5.35 17.91 -7.41
C HIS A 248 -4.74 17.45 -6.09
N THR A 249 -3.41 17.52 -5.96
CA THR A 249 -2.74 17.18 -4.72
C THR A 249 -3.19 18.10 -3.58
N GLU A 250 -3.25 19.41 -3.83
CA GLU A 250 -3.74 20.40 -2.87
C GLU A 250 -5.20 20.12 -2.46
N GLN A 251 -6.08 19.93 -3.43
CA GLN A 251 -7.50 19.70 -3.19
C GLN A 251 -7.78 18.38 -2.43
N TYR A 252 -7.20 17.27 -2.89
CA TYR A 252 -7.54 15.95 -2.34
C TYR A 252 -6.74 15.56 -1.10
N SER A 253 -5.62 16.21 -0.83
CA SER A 253 -4.87 15.99 0.41
C SER A 253 -5.66 16.40 1.67
N ALA A 254 -6.54 17.39 1.54
CA ALA A 254 -7.41 17.84 2.62
C ALA A 254 -8.69 16.98 2.77
N LEU A 255 -9.13 16.31 1.70
CA LEU A 255 -10.41 15.61 1.64
C LEU A 255 -10.30 14.10 1.86
N ILE A 256 -9.15 13.51 1.55
CA ILE A 256 -8.96 12.05 1.56
C ILE A 256 -7.86 11.69 2.54
N ASP A 257 -8.22 10.96 3.59
CA ASP A 257 -7.26 10.34 4.48
C ASP A 257 -6.26 9.46 3.70
N LYS A 258 -5.00 9.52 4.10
CA LYS A 258 -3.91 8.78 3.44
C LYS A 258 -3.60 9.19 1.99
N TYR A 259 -4.18 10.29 1.45
CA TYR A 259 -3.87 10.75 0.10
C TYR A 259 -2.36 10.95 -0.10
N MET A 260 -1.68 11.58 0.87
CA MET A 260 -0.24 11.86 0.81
C MET A 260 0.64 10.61 0.86
N VAL A 261 0.11 9.48 1.34
CA VAL A 261 0.83 8.20 1.40
C VAL A 261 1.30 7.74 0.02
N ARG A 262 0.56 8.06 -1.03
CA ARG A 262 0.92 7.72 -2.40
C ARG A 262 2.24 8.35 -2.88
N HIS A 263 2.71 9.41 -2.20
CA HIS A 263 3.96 10.11 -2.48
C HIS A 263 5.17 9.54 -1.72
N LEU A 264 5.01 8.45 -0.95
CA LEU A 264 6.11 7.73 -0.31
C LEU A 264 6.93 6.89 -1.31
N VAL A 265 6.43 6.72 -2.53
CA VAL A 265 7.15 6.07 -3.64
C VAL A 265 7.12 6.95 -4.88
N LYS A 266 8.04 6.71 -5.82
CA LYS A 266 8.05 7.43 -7.10
C LYS A 266 6.76 7.17 -7.87
N PRO A 267 6.18 8.20 -8.52
CA PRO A 267 5.04 8.00 -9.39
C PRO A 267 5.42 7.12 -10.59
N GLY A 268 4.45 6.37 -11.12
CA GLY A 268 4.66 5.43 -12.22
C GLY A 268 4.08 5.88 -13.54
N VAL A 269 4.65 5.39 -14.64
CA VAL A 269 4.05 5.46 -15.99
C VAL A 269 2.78 4.62 -16.00
N THR A 270 2.82 3.43 -15.38
CA THR A 270 1.65 2.60 -15.10
C THR A 270 1.56 2.29 -13.60
N GLY A 271 0.44 1.71 -13.13
CA GLY A 271 0.28 1.39 -11.71
C GLY A 271 -0.93 0.52 -11.42
N TRP A 272 -0.96 -0.02 -10.21
CA TRP A 272 -2.01 -0.94 -9.76
C TRP A 272 -3.42 -0.35 -9.89
N ALA A 273 -3.62 0.89 -9.48
CA ALA A 273 -4.90 1.57 -9.63
C ALA A 273 -5.34 1.65 -11.10
N GLN A 274 -4.40 1.90 -12.02
CA GLN A 274 -4.70 2.01 -13.46
C GLN A 274 -5.17 0.67 -14.03
N VAL A 275 -4.46 -0.43 -13.73
CA VAL A 275 -4.79 -1.77 -14.28
C VAL A 275 -6.00 -2.42 -13.60
N THR A 276 -6.44 -1.89 -12.46
CA THR A 276 -7.63 -2.38 -11.73
C THR A 276 -8.88 -1.50 -11.93
N GLY A 277 -8.93 -0.72 -13.02
CA GLY A 277 -10.13 0.00 -13.45
C GLY A 277 -10.25 1.44 -12.96
N TYR A 278 -9.27 1.98 -12.23
CA TYR A 278 -9.25 3.38 -11.76
C TYR A 278 -8.38 4.28 -12.65
N ARG A 279 -8.45 4.02 -13.95
CA ARG A 279 -7.83 4.84 -14.99
C ARG A 279 -8.80 5.91 -15.47
N GLY A 280 -8.26 7.02 -16.01
CA GLY A 280 -9.07 8.09 -16.61
C GLY A 280 -9.43 9.20 -15.63
N GLU A 281 -10.48 9.95 -15.96
CA GLU A 281 -10.99 11.06 -15.17
C GLU A 281 -11.63 10.55 -13.88
N THR A 282 -11.34 11.22 -12.77
CA THR A 282 -12.05 11.00 -11.49
C THR A 282 -13.09 12.10 -11.32
N LYS A 283 -14.37 11.74 -11.44
CA LYS A 283 -15.50 12.67 -11.37
C LYS A 283 -16.03 12.84 -9.96
N THR A 284 -15.88 11.84 -9.13
CA THR A 284 -16.38 11.84 -7.75
C THR A 284 -15.25 11.62 -6.75
N LEU A 285 -15.48 12.06 -5.51
CA LEU A 285 -14.56 11.83 -4.39
C LEU A 285 -14.34 10.34 -4.15
N GLU A 286 -15.38 9.52 -4.24
CA GLU A 286 -15.32 8.07 -4.06
C GLU A 286 -14.42 7.38 -5.11
N GLN A 287 -14.45 7.84 -6.37
CA GLN A 287 -13.55 7.33 -7.40
C GLN A 287 -12.08 7.66 -7.08
N MET A 288 -11.83 8.87 -6.56
CA MET A 288 -10.49 9.26 -6.14
C MET A 288 -10.03 8.46 -4.90
N GLU A 289 -10.90 8.27 -3.91
CA GLU A 289 -10.61 7.41 -2.76
C GLU A 289 -10.32 5.96 -3.17
N GLY A 290 -11.10 5.42 -4.11
CA GLY A 290 -10.88 4.09 -4.66
C GLY A 290 -9.52 3.96 -5.34
N ARG A 291 -9.05 5.01 -6.05
CA ARG A 291 -7.71 5.10 -6.63
C ARG A 291 -6.65 5.13 -5.54
N VAL A 292 -6.79 6.03 -4.56
CA VAL A 292 -5.85 6.18 -3.44
C VAL A 292 -5.73 4.89 -2.64
N LYS A 293 -6.83 4.19 -2.34
CA LYS A 293 -6.81 2.88 -1.67
C LYS A 293 -5.96 1.86 -2.42
N ARG A 294 -6.02 1.83 -3.75
CA ARG A 294 -5.22 0.92 -4.58
C ARG A 294 -3.76 1.34 -4.68
N ASP A 295 -3.49 2.65 -4.73
CA ASP A 295 -2.12 3.16 -4.69
C ASP A 295 -1.45 2.83 -3.34
N VAL A 296 -2.17 2.99 -2.22
CA VAL A 296 -1.70 2.60 -0.89
C VAL A 296 -1.48 1.09 -0.79
N TRP A 297 -2.44 0.29 -1.29
CA TRP A 297 -2.30 -1.16 -1.32
C TRP A 297 -1.05 -1.60 -2.09
N TYR A 298 -0.76 -0.99 -3.25
CA TYR A 298 0.46 -1.25 -4.00
C TYR A 298 1.72 -0.97 -3.17
N ILE A 299 1.76 0.14 -2.44
CA ILE A 299 2.89 0.52 -1.60
C ILE A 299 3.12 -0.50 -0.48
N GLU A 300 2.05 -0.97 0.15
CA GLU A 300 2.08 -1.92 1.26
C GLU A 300 2.42 -3.36 0.81
N ASN A 301 2.07 -3.72 -0.43
CA ASN A 301 2.22 -5.08 -0.97
C ASN A 301 3.22 -5.18 -2.12
N TRP A 302 4.08 -4.18 -2.28
CA TRP A 302 5.04 -4.18 -3.37
C TRP A 302 5.93 -5.44 -3.34
N THR A 303 6.06 -6.06 -4.51
CA THR A 303 7.05 -7.06 -4.84
C THR A 303 7.52 -6.83 -6.28
N PHE A 304 8.71 -7.31 -6.62
CA PHE A 304 9.20 -7.22 -7.99
C PHE A 304 8.26 -7.92 -8.99
N PHE A 305 7.71 -9.07 -8.63
CA PHE A 305 6.74 -9.80 -9.46
C PHE A 305 5.42 -9.06 -9.64
N LEU A 306 5.00 -8.26 -8.66
CA LEU A 306 3.82 -7.40 -8.81
C LEU A 306 4.05 -6.34 -9.89
N ASP A 307 5.23 -5.74 -9.96
CA ASP A 307 5.58 -4.80 -11.02
C ASP A 307 5.51 -5.46 -12.41
N LEU A 308 6.10 -6.64 -12.57
CA LEU A 308 6.02 -7.39 -13.82
C LEU A 308 4.57 -7.71 -14.20
N LYS A 309 3.76 -8.15 -13.25
CA LYS A 309 2.32 -8.40 -13.47
C LYS A 309 1.60 -7.14 -13.95
N ILE A 310 1.85 -5.99 -13.33
CA ILE A 310 1.23 -4.71 -13.70
C ILE A 310 1.63 -4.34 -15.13
N ILE A 311 2.89 -4.49 -15.52
CA ILE A 311 3.36 -4.19 -16.88
C ILE A 311 2.64 -5.09 -17.89
N VAL A 312 2.60 -6.39 -17.64
CA VAL A 312 1.93 -7.34 -18.55
C VAL A 312 0.44 -6.99 -18.69
N VAL A 313 -0.26 -6.73 -17.59
CA VAL A 313 -1.68 -6.33 -17.64
C VAL A 313 -1.86 -4.99 -18.37
N THR A 314 -0.94 -4.03 -18.21
CA THR A 314 -0.99 -2.76 -18.94
C THR A 314 -0.91 -2.98 -20.45
N VAL A 315 0.04 -3.82 -20.89
CA VAL A 315 0.20 -4.14 -22.32
C VAL A 315 -1.04 -4.86 -22.87
N LEU A 316 -1.57 -5.85 -22.12
CA LEU A 316 -2.80 -6.56 -22.53
C LEU A 316 -4.01 -5.62 -22.62
N ASN A 317 -4.15 -4.66 -21.71
CA ASN A 317 -5.23 -3.68 -21.71
C ASN A 317 -5.12 -2.71 -22.89
N MET A 318 -3.90 -2.35 -23.34
CA MET A 318 -3.71 -1.55 -24.54
C MET A 318 -4.28 -2.24 -25.81
N PHE A 319 -4.13 -3.55 -25.91
CA PHE A 319 -4.69 -4.32 -27.05
C PHE A 319 -6.20 -4.58 -26.97
N LYS A 320 -6.75 -4.69 -25.76
CA LYS A 320 -8.19 -4.94 -25.55
C LYS A 320 -9.07 -3.71 -25.75
N GLY A 321 -8.48 -2.51 -25.78
CA GLY A 321 -9.21 -1.24 -25.82
C GLY A 321 -9.93 -0.99 -24.48
N GLU A 322 -9.38 -0.15 -23.64
CA GLU A 322 -10.00 0.19 -22.35
C GLU A 322 -11.21 1.11 -22.56
N LYS A 323 -12.36 0.72 -22.01
CA LYS A 323 -13.61 1.53 -22.04
C LYS A 323 -13.44 2.91 -21.38
N ASN A 324 -12.44 3.09 -20.54
CA ASN A 324 -12.18 4.30 -19.76
C ASN A 324 -10.96 5.13 -20.26
N ALA A 325 -10.31 4.73 -21.37
CA ALA A 325 -9.27 5.53 -22.03
C ALA A 325 -9.92 6.52 -23.00
N TYR A 326 -9.68 7.82 -22.82
CA TYR A 326 -10.13 8.90 -23.70
C TYR A 326 -9.17 10.07 -23.76
#